data_c546124d0d06ff49877c31568e80d6ea
#
_entry.id   c546124d0d06ff49877c31568e80d6ea
#
_cell.length_a   1.000
_cell.length_b   1.000
_cell.length_c   1.000
_cell.angle_alpha   90.00
_cell.angle_beta   90.00
_cell.angle_gamma   90.00
#
_symmetry.space_group_name_H-M   'P 1'
#
loop_
_entity.id
_entity.type
_entity.pdbx_description
1 polymer ?
#
loop_
_entity_poly.entity_id
_entity_poly.type
_entity_poly.pdbx_seq_one_letter_code
_entity_poly.pdbx_strand_id
1 'polypeptide(L)'
;MTSRKTSTPEPQGHKTPSGTDSNDGHGHDHEHGDHDHGWAFSAGHRAPKIKGGDDGHHGHSHGLGDHTTATGKHRKKLIIVLCITASIFLIQVVGAMISNSLALLADAGHMLTDATGVFIALIASVIATRKATAKRTFGYQRIEVLAALINGIAIAAIAIMIFVEAVKRLGTEVEVEAGPMLFAAIIGAVANLVSLLILQSGQKESLNVRGAYLEVLGDLLGSVAVIIAGIIIWLTGWMLADQIASIAIALLILPRAWSLLKDVVHVLMEATPKDMDLEETRAHLLSVPGVLDVHDMHAWTITSGVPVFSAHVVVDDDTLASNGSEPLLDELLACLGEHFDTSHSTLQIESQDHVSHEQAVHA
;
A
#
# COMPACT_ATOMS: atom_id res chain seq x y z
N MET A 1 3.43 -69.26 1.91
CA MET A 1 4.40 -69.77 2.89
C MET A 1 5.01 -68.55 3.50
N THR A 2 4.93 -68.18 4.68
CA THR A 2 4.46 -68.63 5.98
C THR A 2 4.30 -67.37 6.86
N SER A 3 3.15 -67.33 7.47
CA SER A 3 2.75 -66.46 8.57
C SER A 3 3.72 -66.44 9.76
N ARG A 4 3.86 -65.31 10.44
CA ARG A 4 3.95 -65.29 11.91
C ARG A 4 3.43 -63.98 12.51
N LYS A 5 2.33 -64.16 13.23
CA LYS A 5 1.78 -63.26 14.29
C LYS A 5 2.58 -63.45 15.58
N THR A 6 2.69 -62.41 16.40
CA THR A 6 2.67 -62.43 17.86
C THR A 6 2.63 -60.98 18.32
N SER A 7 1.67 -60.47 18.92
CA SER A 7 0.92 -60.56 20.17
C SER A 7 1.42 -59.53 21.20
N THR A 8 0.52 -58.60 21.50
CA THR A 8 0.47 -57.61 22.60
C THR A 8 0.57 -58.30 23.98
N PRO A 9 0.92 -57.57 25.02
CA PRO A 9 0.06 -57.59 26.21
C PRO A 9 -0.25 -56.20 26.80
N GLU A 10 -1.47 -56.12 27.28
CA GLU A 10 -2.11 -55.12 28.10
C GLU A 10 -2.01 -55.52 29.60
N PRO A 11 -2.66 -54.77 30.52
CA PRO A 11 -2.06 -53.88 31.52
C PRO A 11 -2.29 -54.41 32.96
N GLN A 12 -1.72 -53.74 33.94
CA GLN A 12 -2.13 -53.94 35.35
C GLN A 12 -2.25 -52.61 36.08
N GLY A 13 -3.46 -52.39 36.60
CA GLY A 13 -3.83 -51.32 37.47
C GLY A 13 -3.36 -51.51 38.91
N HIS A 14 -3.20 -50.38 39.59
CA HIS A 14 -3.15 -50.40 41.06
C HIS A 14 -4.05 -49.30 41.67
N LYS A 15 -4.76 -49.77 42.67
CA LYS A 15 -5.84 -49.15 43.42
C LYS A 15 -5.35 -48.03 44.35
N THR A 16 -6.26 -47.07 44.56
CA THR A 16 -6.32 -46.15 45.73
C THR A 16 -6.36 -46.81 47.10
N PRO A 17 -6.03 -46.03 48.15
CA PRO A 17 -7.02 -45.89 49.20
C PRO A 17 -7.29 -44.44 49.66
N SER A 18 -8.54 -44.30 50.08
CA SER A 18 -9.20 -43.18 50.72
C SER A 18 -8.67 -42.92 52.14
N GLY A 19 -8.73 -41.68 52.56
CA GLY A 19 -8.54 -41.31 53.99
C GLY A 19 -9.12 -39.90 54.21
N THR A 20 -10.06 -39.87 55.08
CA THR A 20 -10.98 -38.78 55.51
C THR A 20 -10.33 -37.75 56.44
N ASP A 21 -10.97 -36.57 56.44
CA ASP A 21 -11.31 -35.69 57.56
C ASP A 21 -10.47 -34.47 57.92
N SER A 22 -11.24 -33.43 57.95
CA SER A 22 -11.46 -32.28 58.89
C SER A 22 -10.78 -30.93 58.58
N ASN A 23 -11.60 -30.03 58.16
CA ASN A 23 -12.10 -28.78 58.80
C ASN A 23 -11.05 -27.90 59.48
N ASP A 24 -10.79 -26.73 58.94
CA ASP A 24 -10.95 -25.42 59.59
C ASP A 24 -10.72 -24.28 58.62
N GLY A 25 -11.64 -23.31 58.66
CA GLY A 25 -11.69 -22.16 57.77
C GLY A 25 -10.75 -21.03 58.18
N HIS A 26 -10.27 -20.33 57.21
CA HIS A 26 -9.98 -18.89 57.27
C HIS A 26 -10.12 -18.32 55.86
N GLY A 27 -11.06 -17.42 55.71
CA GLY A 27 -11.26 -16.66 54.48
C GLY A 27 -10.13 -15.66 54.22
N HIS A 28 -9.62 -15.68 53.04
CA HIS A 28 -8.95 -14.54 52.39
C HIS A 28 -9.46 -14.45 50.98
N ASP A 29 -10.20 -13.38 50.72
CA ASP A 29 -10.60 -12.93 49.40
C ASP A 29 -9.35 -12.64 48.60
N HIS A 30 -9.06 -13.44 47.59
CA HIS A 30 -8.15 -13.11 46.51
C HIS A 30 -8.96 -12.98 45.24
N GLU A 31 -9.15 -11.72 44.81
CA GLU A 31 -9.57 -11.38 43.47
C GLU A 31 -8.65 -12.09 42.45
N HIS A 32 -9.20 -13.09 41.75
CA HIS A 32 -8.58 -13.64 40.59
C HIS A 32 -8.84 -12.65 39.40
N GLY A 33 -7.85 -11.81 39.16
CA GLY A 33 -7.77 -11.09 37.91
C GLY A 33 -7.56 -12.07 36.77
N ASP A 34 -8.55 -12.20 35.91
CA ASP A 34 -8.46 -12.86 34.61
C ASP A 34 -7.35 -12.20 33.81
N HIS A 35 -6.21 -12.85 33.69
CA HIS A 35 -5.18 -12.52 32.71
C HIS A 35 -5.59 -13.07 31.35
N ASP A 36 -6.44 -12.32 30.68
CA ASP A 36 -6.70 -12.48 29.27
C ASP A 36 -5.45 -12.02 28.48
N HIS A 37 -4.63 -12.98 28.04
CA HIS A 37 -3.49 -12.73 27.16
C HIS A 37 -3.99 -12.42 25.74
N GLY A 38 -4.69 -11.30 25.61
CA GLY A 38 -4.96 -10.69 24.34
C GLY A 38 -3.70 -10.05 23.78
N TRP A 39 -3.11 -10.66 22.77
CA TRP A 39 -2.07 -10.05 21.94
C TRP A 39 -2.67 -8.90 21.14
N ALA A 40 -2.84 -7.76 21.78
CA ALA A 40 -3.17 -6.51 21.08
C ALA A 40 -1.89 -5.93 20.50
N PHE A 41 -1.70 -6.06 19.18
CA PHE A 41 -0.71 -5.31 18.45
C PHE A 41 -1.05 -3.82 18.55
N SER A 42 -0.38 -3.10 19.42
CA SER A 42 -0.37 -1.65 19.48
C SER A 42 0.57 -1.12 18.40
N ALA A 43 0.03 -0.85 17.21
CA ALA A 43 0.72 -0.05 16.21
C ALA A 43 0.68 1.43 16.64
N GLY A 44 1.65 1.85 17.41
CA GLY A 44 1.73 3.23 17.91
C GLY A 44 3.16 3.65 18.24
N HIS A 45 4.06 3.66 17.26
CA HIS A 45 5.30 4.40 17.39
C HIS A 45 5.39 5.47 16.30
N ARG A 46 5.47 6.73 16.78
CA ARG A 46 5.76 7.88 15.95
C ARG A 46 7.22 7.77 15.48
N ALA A 47 7.44 7.67 14.19
CA ALA A 47 8.74 7.88 13.58
C ALA A 47 9.23 9.33 13.83
N PRO A 48 10.51 9.54 14.13
CA PRO A 48 11.08 10.88 14.21
C PRO A 48 11.08 11.55 12.84
N LYS A 49 10.74 12.85 12.83
CA LYS A 49 10.75 13.69 11.62
C LYS A 49 12.19 13.92 11.17
N ILE A 50 12.60 13.27 10.10
CA ILE A 50 13.80 13.65 9.37
C ILE A 50 13.46 14.83 8.45
N LYS A 51 14.15 15.95 8.59
CA LYS A 51 14.18 17.07 7.66
C LYS A 51 15.09 16.67 6.49
N GLY A 52 14.53 16.42 5.33
CA GLY A 52 15.31 16.21 4.12
C GLY A 52 14.42 16.17 2.89
N GLY A 53 14.67 17.12 1.95
CA GLY A 53 14.42 16.98 0.52
C GLY A 53 12.97 16.84 0.05
N ASP A 54 12.49 17.94 -0.50
CA ASP A 54 11.23 18.09 -1.24
C ASP A 54 11.35 17.41 -2.61
N ASP A 55 11.03 16.13 -2.72
CA ASP A 55 10.81 15.46 -4.00
C ASP A 55 9.56 14.59 -3.89
N GLY A 56 8.47 15.10 -4.52
CA GLY A 56 7.13 14.57 -4.39
C GLY A 56 6.94 13.20 -5.03
N HIS A 57 6.95 12.16 -4.23
CA HIS A 57 6.41 10.86 -4.61
C HIS A 57 5.18 10.55 -3.76
N HIS A 58 4.01 10.65 -4.40
CA HIS A 58 2.71 10.39 -3.79
C HIS A 58 2.44 8.89 -3.73
N GLY A 59 2.83 8.26 -2.63
CA GLY A 59 2.29 6.96 -2.24
C GLY A 59 0.88 7.14 -1.67
N HIS A 60 -0.16 6.72 -2.38
CA HIS A 60 -1.53 6.71 -1.87
C HIS A 60 -1.73 5.56 -0.88
N SER A 61 -1.37 5.78 0.39
CA SER A 61 -1.75 4.89 1.49
C SER A 61 -3.17 5.23 1.93
N HIS A 62 -4.18 4.50 1.43
CA HIS A 62 -5.56 4.57 1.92
C HIS A 62 -5.74 3.65 3.14
N GLY A 63 -5.08 3.97 4.24
CA GLY A 63 -5.32 3.30 5.52
C GLY A 63 -6.64 3.75 6.13
N LEU A 64 -7.65 2.88 6.18
CA LEU A 64 -8.85 3.02 7.01
C LEU A 64 -8.49 2.68 8.48
N GLY A 65 -7.73 3.56 9.14
CA GLY A 65 -7.34 3.40 10.54
C GLY A 65 -7.81 4.56 11.41
N ASP A 66 -8.48 4.18 12.46
CA ASP A 66 -8.77 4.89 13.71
C ASP A 66 -9.41 6.30 13.66
N HIS A 67 -10.50 6.46 14.41
CA HIS A 67 -11.32 7.68 14.54
C HIS A 67 -10.59 8.88 15.16
N THR A 68 -9.34 8.72 15.57
CA THR A 68 -8.49 9.76 16.21
C THR A 68 -7.46 10.38 15.26
N THR A 69 -7.33 9.88 14.02
CA THR A 69 -6.39 10.40 13.04
C THR A 69 -6.92 11.64 12.31
N ALA A 70 -6.03 12.47 11.74
CA ALA A 70 -6.41 13.62 10.91
C ALA A 70 -7.37 13.22 9.77
N THR A 71 -7.22 12.03 9.21
CA THR A 71 -8.11 11.45 8.18
C THR A 71 -9.50 11.17 8.73
N GLY A 72 -9.63 10.66 9.97
CA GLY A 72 -10.93 10.42 10.62
C GLY A 72 -11.78 11.70 10.77
N LYS A 73 -11.12 12.83 11.10
CA LYS A 73 -11.77 14.16 11.20
C LYS A 73 -12.39 14.62 9.87
N HIS A 74 -11.79 14.23 8.73
CA HIS A 74 -12.22 14.66 7.40
C HIS A 74 -13.03 13.59 6.62
N ARG A 75 -13.30 12.42 7.22
CA ARG A 75 -13.98 11.29 6.57
C ARG A 75 -15.30 11.69 5.88
N LYS A 76 -16.12 12.52 6.51
CA LYS A 76 -17.39 12.98 5.92
C LYS A 76 -17.16 13.75 4.61
N LYS A 77 -16.13 14.61 4.57
CA LYS A 77 -15.78 15.39 3.37
C LYS A 77 -15.33 14.47 2.23
N LEU A 78 -14.49 13.48 2.52
CA LEU A 78 -14.04 12.50 1.55
C LEU A 78 -15.19 11.66 0.97
N ILE A 79 -16.15 11.23 1.80
CA ILE A 79 -17.35 10.51 1.34
C ILE A 79 -18.22 11.39 0.43
N ILE A 80 -18.43 12.64 0.80
CA ILE A 80 -19.23 13.59 -0.01
C ILE A 80 -18.56 13.77 -1.39
N VAL A 81 -17.24 14.00 -1.41
CA VAL A 81 -16.50 14.15 -2.65
C VAL A 81 -16.57 12.88 -3.50
N LEU A 82 -16.41 11.71 -2.90
CA LEU A 82 -16.55 10.43 -3.61
C LEU A 82 -17.94 10.27 -4.26
N CYS A 83 -19.02 10.63 -3.54
CA CYS A 83 -20.36 10.58 -4.10
C CYS A 83 -20.55 11.58 -5.26
N ILE A 84 -19.98 12.78 -5.14
CA ILE A 84 -19.98 13.79 -6.22
C ILE A 84 -19.23 13.23 -7.42
N THR A 85 -18.01 12.73 -7.25
CA THR A 85 -17.18 12.17 -8.34
C THR A 85 -17.88 11.01 -9.04
N ALA A 86 -18.49 10.07 -8.29
CA ALA A 86 -19.26 8.98 -8.88
C ALA A 86 -20.46 9.47 -9.71
N SER A 87 -21.13 10.52 -9.25
CA SER A 87 -22.28 11.13 -9.98
C SER A 87 -21.80 11.81 -11.27
N ILE A 88 -20.67 12.53 -11.21
CA ILE A 88 -20.06 13.19 -12.38
C ILE A 88 -19.67 12.13 -13.42
N PHE A 89 -18.99 11.08 -12.98
CA PHE A 89 -18.61 9.98 -13.86
C PHE A 89 -19.79 9.45 -14.69
N LEU A 90 -20.93 9.18 -14.06
CA LEU A 90 -22.13 8.72 -14.76
C LEU A 90 -22.64 9.76 -15.77
N ILE A 91 -22.65 11.03 -15.42
CA ILE A 91 -23.08 12.12 -16.31
C ILE A 91 -22.13 12.24 -17.49
N GLN A 92 -20.83 12.17 -17.27
CA GLN A 92 -19.82 12.25 -18.33
C GLN A 92 -19.84 11.06 -19.27
N VAL A 93 -20.05 9.82 -18.77
CA VAL A 93 -20.20 8.65 -19.62
C VAL A 93 -21.41 8.79 -20.53
N VAL A 94 -22.57 9.17 -19.97
CA VAL A 94 -23.79 9.39 -20.77
C VAL A 94 -23.58 10.53 -21.77
N GLY A 95 -22.98 11.64 -21.34
CA GLY A 95 -22.64 12.78 -22.19
C GLY A 95 -21.69 12.39 -23.33
N ALA A 96 -20.66 11.60 -23.05
CA ALA A 96 -19.70 11.10 -24.05
C ALA A 96 -20.39 10.20 -25.11
N MET A 97 -21.30 9.32 -24.67
CA MET A 97 -22.04 8.47 -25.58
C MET A 97 -23.01 9.25 -26.48
N ILE A 98 -23.69 10.26 -25.95
CA ILE A 98 -24.61 11.11 -26.70
C ILE A 98 -23.83 12.04 -27.66
N SER A 99 -22.74 12.65 -27.19
CA SER A 99 -21.96 13.62 -27.99
C SER A 99 -20.98 12.97 -28.96
N ASN A 100 -20.71 11.66 -28.83
CA ASN A 100 -19.65 10.94 -29.54
C ASN A 100 -18.24 11.57 -29.32
N SER A 101 -18.03 12.25 -28.18
CA SER A 101 -16.78 12.90 -27.82
C SER A 101 -15.83 11.91 -27.14
N LEU A 102 -14.63 11.75 -27.74
CA LEU A 102 -13.56 10.97 -27.14
C LEU A 102 -12.87 11.69 -25.98
N ALA A 103 -12.81 13.03 -26.03
CA ALA A 103 -12.23 13.82 -24.95
C ALA A 103 -13.05 13.68 -23.65
N LEU A 104 -14.39 13.71 -23.75
CA LEU A 104 -15.27 13.50 -22.62
C LEU A 104 -15.23 12.05 -22.13
N LEU A 105 -15.07 11.06 -23.02
CA LEU A 105 -14.89 9.66 -22.67
C LEU A 105 -13.53 9.42 -21.97
N ALA A 106 -12.48 10.13 -22.39
CA ALA A 106 -11.16 10.07 -21.78
C ALA A 106 -11.20 10.60 -20.33
N ASP A 107 -11.84 11.74 -20.11
CA ASP A 107 -12.04 12.34 -18.79
C ASP A 107 -12.86 11.41 -17.88
N ALA A 108 -13.99 10.88 -18.37
CA ALA A 108 -14.78 9.87 -17.65
C ALA A 108 -14.00 8.57 -17.37
N GLY A 109 -13.21 8.09 -18.34
CA GLY A 109 -12.37 6.89 -18.17
C GLY A 109 -11.32 7.06 -17.07
N HIS A 110 -10.72 8.23 -16.93
CA HIS A 110 -9.81 8.56 -15.83
C HIS A 110 -10.53 8.46 -14.48
N MET A 111 -11.67 9.13 -14.34
CA MET A 111 -12.48 9.10 -13.11
C MET A 111 -12.93 7.67 -12.73
N LEU A 112 -13.27 6.83 -13.74
CA LEU A 112 -13.63 5.43 -13.49
C LEU A 112 -12.46 4.65 -12.88
N THR A 113 -11.27 4.83 -13.43
CA THR A 113 -10.08 4.11 -12.96
C THR A 113 -9.70 4.52 -11.56
N ASP A 114 -9.80 5.80 -11.22
CA ASP A 114 -9.53 6.31 -9.88
C ASP A 114 -10.55 5.77 -8.87
N ALA A 115 -11.84 5.85 -9.17
CA ALA A 115 -12.90 5.28 -8.32
C ALA A 115 -12.76 3.75 -8.15
N THR A 116 -12.46 3.03 -9.23
CA THR A 116 -12.25 1.57 -9.20
C THR A 116 -10.99 1.23 -8.42
N GLY A 117 -9.91 2.00 -8.56
CA GLY A 117 -8.67 1.84 -7.80
C GLY A 117 -8.90 1.96 -6.30
N VAL A 118 -9.62 2.98 -5.85
CA VAL A 118 -9.99 3.16 -4.44
C VAL A 118 -10.87 1.99 -3.95
N PHE A 119 -11.83 1.55 -4.75
CA PHE A 119 -12.71 0.44 -4.39
C PHE A 119 -11.94 -0.89 -4.27
N ILE A 120 -11.07 -1.20 -5.22
CA ILE A 120 -10.23 -2.40 -5.19
C ILE A 120 -9.25 -2.34 -4.01
N ALA A 121 -8.63 -1.18 -3.76
CA ALA A 121 -7.74 -0.98 -2.62
C ALA A 121 -8.46 -1.17 -1.28
N LEU A 122 -9.71 -0.71 -1.17
CA LEU A 122 -10.54 -0.93 0.02
C LEU A 122 -10.82 -2.43 0.27
N ILE A 123 -11.22 -3.17 -0.77
CA ILE A 123 -11.42 -4.61 -0.68
C ILE A 123 -10.11 -5.32 -0.31
N ALA A 124 -9.02 -4.96 -0.96
CA ALA A 124 -7.70 -5.52 -0.71
C ALA A 124 -7.25 -5.27 0.74
N SER A 125 -7.45 -4.06 1.25
CA SER A 125 -7.14 -3.69 2.64
C SER A 125 -7.93 -4.54 3.64
N VAL A 126 -9.25 -4.73 3.41
CA VAL A 126 -10.08 -5.62 4.26
C VAL A 126 -9.59 -7.07 4.21
N ILE A 127 -9.14 -7.56 3.05
CA ILE A 127 -8.61 -8.92 2.93
C ILE A 127 -7.22 -9.02 3.57
N ALA A 128 -6.39 -8.00 3.44
CA ALA A 128 -5.04 -7.93 4.01
C ALA A 128 -5.05 -8.04 5.54
N THR A 129 -6.10 -7.56 6.21
CA THR A 129 -6.26 -7.68 7.67
C THR A 129 -6.56 -9.11 8.17
N ARG A 130 -6.77 -10.08 7.25
CA ARG A 130 -7.00 -11.47 7.66
C ARG A 130 -5.73 -12.06 8.27
N LYS A 131 -5.91 -12.82 9.36
CA LYS A 131 -4.82 -13.46 10.11
C LYS A 131 -3.93 -14.32 9.21
N ALA A 132 -2.65 -14.28 9.47
CA ALA A 132 -1.67 -15.19 8.88
C ALA A 132 -2.04 -16.65 9.14
N THR A 133 -1.67 -17.53 8.22
CA THR A 133 -1.90 -18.98 8.32
C THR A 133 -0.58 -19.71 8.08
N ALA A 134 -0.49 -20.98 8.46
CA ALA A 134 0.70 -21.81 8.23
C ALA A 134 1.13 -21.88 6.75
N LYS A 135 0.19 -21.66 5.81
CA LYS A 135 0.48 -21.62 4.36
C LYS A 135 0.78 -20.20 3.83
N ARG A 136 0.46 -19.16 4.59
CA ARG A 136 0.65 -17.74 4.26
C ARG A 136 1.12 -17.02 5.49
N THR A 137 2.39 -17.09 5.76
CA THR A 137 3.00 -16.58 6.99
C THR A 137 2.89 -15.05 7.13
N PHE A 138 2.97 -14.32 6.03
CA PHE A 138 2.67 -12.87 5.97
C PHE A 138 1.19 -12.57 5.69
N GLY A 139 0.29 -13.56 5.81
CA GLY A 139 -1.14 -13.38 5.56
C GLY A 139 -1.46 -13.09 4.10
N TYR A 140 -2.32 -12.08 3.90
CA TYR A 140 -2.81 -11.66 2.58
C TYR A 140 -2.34 -10.26 2.19
N GLN A 141 -1.30 -9.73 2.83
CA GLN A 141 -0.86 -8.34 2.65
C GLN A 141 -0.51 -8.00 1.19
N ARG A 142 0.14 -8.92 0.46
CA ARG A 142 0.47 -8.72 -0.98
C ARG A 142 -0.75 -8.56 -1.90
N ILE A 143 -1.99 -8.82 -1.41
CA ILE A 143 -3.20 -8.54 -2.20
C ILE A 143 -3.33 -7.05 -2.53
N GLU A 144 -2.87 -6.14 -1.67
CA GLU A 144 -2.86 -4.71 -1.97
C GLU A 144 -1.98 -4.38 -3.18
N VAL A 145 -0.82 -5.01 -3.27
CA VAL A 145 0.12 -4.84 -4.40
C VAL A 145 -0.48 -5.39 -5.70
N LEU A 146 -1.13 -6.57 -5.63
CA LEU A 146 -1.83 -7.16 -6.78
C LEU A 146 -3.04 -6.32 -7.21
N ALA A 147 -3.75 -5.73 -6.27
CA ALA A 147 -4.84 -4.81 -6.55
C ALA A 147 -4.35 -3.56 -7.30
N ALA A 148 -3.23 -2.97 -6.83
CA ALA A 148 -2.58 -1.85 -7.49
C ALA A 148 -2.06 -2.21 -8.90
N LEU A 149 -1.55 -3.45 -9.09
CA LEU A 149 -1.15 -3.94 -10.40
C LEU A 149 -2.32 -3.97 -11.38
N ILE A 150 -3.43 -4.58 -10.98
CA ILE A 150 -4.64 -4.68 -11.82
C ILE A 150 -5.15 -3.28 -12.17
N ASN A 151 -5.20 -2.37 -11.20
CA ASN A 151 -5.61 -1.01 -11.43
C ASN A 151 -4.67 -0.28 -12.40
N GLY A 152 -3.36 -0.36 -12.21
CA GLY A 152 -2.37 0.26 -13.10
C GLY A 152 -2.46 -0.25 -14.54
N ILE A 153 -2.67 -1.57 -14.73
CA ILE A 153 -2.88 -2.15 -16.05
C ILE A 153 -4.19 -1.61 -16.68
N ALA A 154 -5.28 -1.52 -15.90
CA ALA A 154 -6.55 -1.01 -16.39
C ALA A 154 -6.43 0.46 -16.84
N ILE A 155 -5.78 1.31 -16.04
CA ILE A 155 -5.50 2.72 -16.39
C ILE A 155 -4.71 2.80 -17.69
N ALA A 156 -3.60 2.07 -17.80
CA ALA A 156 -2.77 2.06 -18.99
C ALA A 156 -3.54 1.58 -20.22
N ALA A 157 -4.34 0.52 -20.10
CA ALA A 157 -5.13 -0.04 -21.19
C ALA A 157 -6.18 0.97 -21.70
N ILE A 158 -6.90 1.64 -20.80
CA ILE A 158 -7.89 2.67 -21.15
C ILE A 158 -7.21 3.86 -21.83
N ALA A 159 -6.11 4.37 -21.29
CA ALA A 159 -5.38 5.48 -21.88
C ALA A 159 -4.84 5.15 -23.28
N ILE A 160 -4.25 3.96 -23.47
CA ILE A 160 -3.78 3.49 -24.77
C ILE A 160 -4.95 3.33 -25.76
N MET A 161 -6.07 2.74 -25.33
CA MET A 161 -7.25 2.57 -26.17
C MET A 161 -7.78 3.92 -26.66
N ILE A 162 -7.91 4.90 -25.77
CA ILE A 162 -8.36 6.25 -26.10
C ILE A 162 -7.36 6.92 -27.04
N PHE A 163 -6.06 6.84 -26.77
CA PHE A 163 -5.02 7.38 -27.63
C PHE A 163 -5.09 6.81 -29.05
N VAL A 164 -5.15 5.49 -29.17
CA VAL A 164 -5.23 4.79 -30.46
C VAL A 164 -6.50 5.17 -31.22
N GLU A 165 -7.65 5.25 -30.51
CA GLU A 165 -8.91 5.64 -31.15
C GLU A 165 -8.90 7.09 -31.57
N ALA A 166 -8.32 8.00 -30.77
CA ALA A 166 -8.18 9.39 -31.15
C ALA A 166 -7.27 9.56 -32.40
N VAL A 167 -6.15 8.82 -32.45
CA VAL A 167 -5.27 8.82 -33.62
C VAL A 167 -5.97 8.25 -34.87
N LYS A 168 -6.76 7.19 -34.76
CA LYS A 168 -7.54 6.63 -35.88
C LYS A 168 -8.59 7.62 -36.41
N ARG A 169 -9.16 8.44 -35.53
CA ARG A 169 -10.14 9.46 -35.91
C ARG A 169 -9.49 10.69 -36.57
N LEU A 170 -8.16 10.86 -36.48
CA LEU A 170 -7.46 11.91 -37.22
C LEU A 170 -7.65 11.72 -38.73
N GLY A 171 -8.25 12.71 -39.35
CA GLY A 171 -8.55 12.65 -40.78
C GLY A 171 -9.85 11.94 -41.17
N THR A 172 -10.67 11.53 -40.20
CA THR A 172 -12.05 11.08 -40.44
C THR A 172 -13.04 12.16 -40.01
N GLU A 173 -14.11 12.33 -40.77
CA GLU A 173 -15.19 13.25 -40.42
C GLU A 173 -16.12 12.57 -39.38
N VAL A 174 -15.68 12.59 -38.12
CA VAL A 174 -16.51 12.14 -37.01
C VAL A 174 -17.22 13.37 -36.45
N GLU A 175 -18.55 13.40 -36.55
CA GLU A 175 -19.34 14.48 -35.97
C GLU A 175 -19.37 14.31 -34.42
N VAL A 176 -19.01 15.39 -33.74
CA VAL A 176 -19.09 15.51 -32.26
C VAL A 176 -20.15 16.58 -31.96
N GLU A 177 -21.15 16.17 -31.17
CA GLU A 177 -22.20 17.11 -30.73
C GLU A 177 -21.68 17.99 -29.58
N ALA A 178 -21.29 19.21 -29.89
CA ALA A 178 -20.72 20.16 -28.94
C ALA A 178 -21.67 20.48 -27.75
N GLY A 179 -23.00 20.50 -27.99
CA GLY A 179 -23.99 20.84 -26.95
C GLY A 179 -23.97 19.86 -25.76
N PRO A 180 -24.24 18.55 -25.94
CA PRO A 180 -24.17 17.55 -24.89
C PRO A 180 -22.76 17.43 -24.29
N MET A 181 -21.70 17.55 -25.10
CA MET A 181 -20.30 17.53 -24.65
C MET A 181 -20.03 18.66 -23.65
N LEU A 182 -20.34 19.92 -24.01
CA LEU A 182 -20.17 21.09 -23.15
C LEU A 182 -21.01 20.99 -21.87
N PHE A 183 -22.27 20.55 -21.98
CA PHE A 183 -23.15 20.42 -20.83
C PHE A 183 -22.56 19.45 -19.79
N ALA A 184 -22.15 18.26 -20.22
CA ALA A 184 -21.55 17.27 -19.33
C ALA A 184 -20.20 17.74 -18.75
N ALA A 185 -19.34 18.36 -19.56
CA ALA A 185 -18.04 18.85 -19.12
C ALA A 185 -18.15 20.02 -18.13
N ILE A 186 -19.10 20.94 -18.34
CA ILE A 186 -19.35 22.06 -17.41
C ILE A 186 -19.88 21.55 -16.06
N ILE A 187 -20.81 20.58 -16.06
CA ILE A 187 -21.27 19.95 -14.83
C ILE A 187 -20.09 19.30 -14.10
N GLY A 188 -19.23 18.55 -14.81
CA GLY A 188 -18.02 17.96 -14.26
C GLY A 188 -17.08 19.00 -13.64
N ALA A 189 -16.77 20.06 -14.38
CA ALA A 189 -15.89 21.14 -13.91
C ALA A 189 -16.45 21.84 -12.65
N VAL A 190 -17.75 22.17 -12.64
CA VAL A 190 -18.40 22.82 -11.49
C VAL A 190 -18.36 21.91 -10.27
N ALA A 191 -18.66 20.63 -10.44
CA ALA A 191 -18.66 19.68 -9.33
C ALA A 191 -17.24 19.38 -8.82
N ASN A 192 -16.23 19.31 -9.71
CA ASN A 192 -14.84 19.20 -9.31
C ASN A 192 -14.36 20.46 -8.56
N LEU A 193 -14.78 21.65 -8.99
CA LEU A 193 -14.50 22.89 -8.28
C LEU A 193 -15.12 22.89 -6.89
N VAL A 194 -16.39 22.45 -6.75
CA VAL A 194 -17.04 22.31 -5.44
C VAL A 194 -16.28 21.30 -4.57
N SER A 195 -15.85 20.18 -5.13
CA SER A 195 -15.06 19.17 -4.40
C SER A 195 -13.72 19.73 -3.92
N LEU A 196 -13.03 20.52 -4.74
CA LEU A 196 -11.80 21.24 -4.35
C LEU A 196 -12.03 22.18 -3.16
N LEU A 197 -13.11 22.96 -3.20
CA LEU A 197 -13.45 23.89 -2.12
C LEU A 197 -13.75 23.13 -0.81
N ILE A 198 -14.39 21.96 -0.88
CA ILE A 198 -14.66 21.10 0.28
C ILE A 198 -13.35 20.56 0.86
N LEU A 199 -12.41 20.13 0.01
CA LEU A 199 -11.15 19.52 0.42
C LEU A 199 -10.10 20.55 0.87
N GLN A 200 -10.17 21.79 0.40
CA GLN A 200 -9.19 22.84 0.63
C GLN A 200 -8.81 23.02 2.11
N SER A 201 -9.77 22.96 3.03
CA SER A 201 -9.51 23.16 4.46
C SER A 201 -8.74 22.01 5.12
N GLY A 202 -8.79 20.78 4.55
CA GLY A 202 -8.16 19.60 5.13
C GLY A 202 -6.80 19.23 4.51
N GLN A 203 -6.44 19.80 3.35
CA GLN A 203 -5.24 19.41 2.60
C GLN A 203 -3.91 19.68 3.35
N LYS A 204 -3.91 20.65 4.30
CA LYS A 204 -2.74 20.97 5.12
C LYS A 204 -2.62 20.09 6.37
N GLU A 205 -3.71 19.45 6.78
CA GLU A 205 -3.80 18.67 8.01
C GLU A 205 -3.65 17.15 7.76
N SER A 206 -3.94 16.67 6.55
CA SER A 206 -3.93 15.24 6.22
C SER A 206 -3.37 14.99 4.82
N LEU A 207 -2.39 14.10 4.71
CA LEU A 207 -1.80 13.67 3.44
C LEU A 207 -2.85 13.01 2.52
N ASN A 208 -3.79 12.23 3.08
CA ASN A 208 -4.85 11.61 2.31
C ASN A 208 -5.80 12.65 1.70
N VAL A 209 -6.13 13.73 2.46
CA VAL A 209 -6.96 14.82 1.93
C VAL A 209 -6.19 15.61 0.88
N ARG A 210 -4.88 15.79 1.05
CA ARG A 210 -4.01 16.43 0.05
C ARG A 210 -3.95 15.60 -1.24
N GLY A 211 -3.83 14.27 -1.13
CA GLY A 211 -3.89 13.37 -2.28
C GLY A 211 -5.20 13.53 -3.06
N ALA A 212 -6.34 13.41 -2.37
CA ALA A 212 -7.66 13.60 -2.98
C ALA A 212 -7.85 15.01 -3.58
N TYR A 213 -7.28 16.05 -2.97
CA TYR A 213 -7.31 17.42 -3.52
C TYR A 213 -6.56 17.51 -4.85
N LEU A 214 -5.36 16.94 -4.94
CA LEU A 214 -4.56 16.96 -6.18
C LEU A 214 -5.19 16.12 -7.28
N GLU A 215 -5.85 15.03 -6.93
CA GLU A 215 -6.62 14.19 -7.85
C GLU A 215 -7.78 14.97 -8.48
N VAL A 216 -8.65 15.55 -7.65
CA VAL A 216 -9.77 16.38 -8.11
C VAL A 216 -9.30 17.62 -8.89
N LEU A 217 -8.11 18.16 -8.57
CA LEU A 217 -7.51 19.24 -9.36
C LEU A 217 -7.14 18.75 -10.76
N GLY A 218 -6.59 17.53 -10.89
CA GLY A 218 -6.33 16.90 -12.18
C GLY A 218 -7.60 16.73 -13.02
N ASP A 219 -8.68 16.24 -12.39
CA ASP A 219 -10.00 16.08 -13.04
C ASP A 219 -10.59 17.43 -13.49
N LEU A 220 -10.40 18.47 -12.70
CA LEU A 220 -10.82 19.81 -13.10
C LEU A 220 -10.07 20.29 -14.34
N LEU A 221 -8.76 20.07 -14.42
CA LEU A 221 -7.95 20.42 -15.57
C LEU A 221 -8.34 19.63 -16.82
N GLY A 222 -8.66 18.35 -16.67
CA GLY A 222 -9.21 17.50 -17.73
C GLY A 222 -10.54 18.06 -18.25
N SER A 223 -11.48 18.32 -17.35
CA SER A 223 -12.79 18.92 -17.71
C SER A 223 -12.64 20.28 -18.40
N VAL A 224 -11.68 21.13 -17.97
CA VAL A 224 -11.38 22.41 -18.63
C VAL A 224 -10.88 22.18 -20.06
N ALA A 225 -10.02 21.20 -20.30
CA ALA A 225 -9.54 20.86 -21.65
C ALA A 225 -10.70 20.42 -22.55
N VAL A 226 -11.63 19.59 -22.02
CA VAL A 226 -12.86 19.19 -22.75
C VAL A 226 -13.75 20.38 -23.06
N ILE A 227 -13.94 21.31 -22.11
CA ILE A 227 -14.71 22.54 -22.34
C ILE A 227 -14.09 23.39 -23.44
N ILE A 228 -12.77 23.58 -23.42
CA ILE A 228 -12.06 24.35 -24.48
C ILE A 228 -12.29 23.69 -25.83
N ALA A 229 -12.12 22.38 -25.94
CA ALA A 229 -12.37 21.65 -27.18
C ALA A 229 -13.82 21.81 -27.65
N GLY A 230 -14.81 21.65 -26.75
CA GLY A 230 -16.22 21.81 -27.03
C GLY A 230 -16.59 23.22 -27.50
N ILE A 231 -16.01 24.28 -26.93
CA ILE A 231 -16.19 25.67 -27.37
C ILE A 231 -15.61 25.86 -28.77
N ILE A 232 -14.43 25.32 -29.04
CA ILE A 232 -13.80 25.41 -30.38
C ILE A 232 -14.71 24.74 -31.42
N ILE A 233 -15.21 23.53 -31.14
CA ILE A 233 -16.13 22.80 -32.01
C ILE A 233 -17.41 23.63 -32.25
N TRP A 234 -18.00 24.16 -31.18
CA TRP A 234 -19.24 24.91 -31.24
C TRP A 234 -19.11 26.19 -32.08
N LEU A 235 -17.97 26.92 -31.98
CA LEU A 235 -17.75 28.19 -32.66
C LEU A 235 -17.25 27.99 -34.10
N THR A 236 -16.43 26.98 -34.36
CA THR A 236 -15.70 26.85 -35.65
C THR A 236 -16.12 25.62 -36.44
N GLY A 237 -16.81 24.65 -35.83
CA GLY A 237 -17.06 23.34 -36.46
C GLY A 237 -15.80 22.48 -36.60
N TRP A 238 -14.69 22.86 -35.98
CA TRP A 238 -13.42 22.13 -36.08
C TRP A 238 -13.37 20.89 -35.19
N MET A 239 -13.83 19.77 -35.73
CA MET A 239 -13.99 18.49 -34.99
C MET A 239 -12.65 17.92 -34.49
N LEU A 240 -11.50 18.29 -35.09
CA LEU A 240 -10.18 17.82 -34.63
C LEU A 240 -9.84 18.27 -33.21
N ALA A 241 -10.51 19.30 -32.67
CA ALA A 241 -10.29 19.77 -31.32
C ALA A 241 -10.57 18.67 -30.26
N ASP A 242 -11.59 17.80 -30.49
CA ASP A 242 -11.89 16.67 -29.59
C ASP A 242 -10.77 15.62 -29.63
N GLN A 243 -10.26 15.27 -30.81
CA GLN A 243 -9.18 14.31 -30.94
C GLN A 243 -7.88 14.81 -30.30
N ILE A 244 -7.55 16.10 -30.49
CA ILE A 244 -6.37 16.71 -29.85
C ILE A 244 -6.51 16.72 -28.33
N ALA A 245 -7.67 17.10 -27.81
CA ALA A 245 -7.94 17.06 -26.37
C ALA A 245 -7.85 15.62 -25.83
N SER A 246 -8.41 14.64 -26.54
CA SER A 246 -8.35 13.21 -26.17
C SER A 246 -6.91 12.71 -26.10
N ILE A 247 -6.09 13.04 -27.11
CA ILE A 247 -4.66 12.68 -27.14
C ILE A 247 -3.93 13.33 -25.95
N ALA A 248 -4.18 14.63 -25.71
CA ALA A 248 -3.55 15.33 -24.60
C ALA A 248 -3.91 14.70 -23.23
N ILE A 249 -5.19 14.39 -22.99
CA ILE A 249 -5.64 13.74 -21.77
C ILE A 249 -5.01 12.35 -21.64
N ALA A 250 -5.01 11.53 -22.68
CA ALA A 250 -4.40 10.20 -22.67
C ALA A 250 -2.90 10.28 -22.37
N LEU A 251 -2.17 11.25 -22.92
CA LEU A 251 -0.75 11.49 -22.66
C LEU A 251 -0.48 11.99 -21.24
N LEU A 252 -1.42 12.64 -20.59
CA LEU A 252 -1.32 13.03 -19.17
C LEU A 252 -1.54 11.83 -18.24
N ILE A 253 -2.38 10.88 -18.63
CA ILE A 253 -2.69 9.68 -17.83
C ILE A 253 -1.56 8.63 -17.89
N LEU A 254 -0.95 8.43 -19.06
CA LEU A 254 0.07 7.38 -19.28
C LEU A 254 1.27 7.44 -18.32
N PRO A 255 1.90 8.60 -18.06
CA PRO A 255 3.02 8.67 -17.10
C PRO A 255 2.61 8.27 -15.69
N ARG A 256 1.38 8.60 -15.26
CA ARG A 256 0.84 8.22 -13.94
C ARG A 256 0.66 6.70 -13.86
N ALA A 257 0.07 6.08 -14.88
CA ALA A 257 -0.07 4.64 -14.97
C ALA A 257 1.30 3.94 -14.96
N TRP A 258 2.27 4.48 -15.70
CA TRP A 258 3.63 3.96 -15.74
C TRP A 258 4.34 4.03 -14.38
N SER A 259 4.22 5.16 -13.68
CA SER A 259 4.79 5.31 -12.33
C SER A 259 4.20 4.28 -11.37
N LEU A 260 2.86 4.11 -11.36
CA LEU A 260 2.19 3.12 -10.51
C LEU A 260 2.67 1.70 -10.83
N LEU A 261 2.73 1.33 -12.12
CA LEU A 261 3.20 0.00 -12.54
C LEU A 261 4.66 -0.23 -12.16
N LYS A 262 5.52 0.79 -12.32
CA LYS A 262 6.93 0.73 -11.91
C LYS A 262 7.06 0.48 -10.40
N ASP A 263 6.27 1.16 -9.57
CA ASP A 263 6.29 1.00 -8.12
C ASP A 263 5.80 -0.39 -7.71
N VAL A 264 4.75 -0.89 -8.35
CA VAL A 264 4.24 -2.24 -8.13
C VAL A 264 5.27 -3.30 -8.52
N VAL A 265 5.91 -3.15 -9.69
CA VAL A 265 6.96 -4.08 -10.14
C VAL A 265 8.14 -4.04 -9.18
N HIS A 266 8.54 -2.87 -8.68
CA HIS A 266 9.60 -2.72 -7.69
C HIS A 266 9.32 -3.56 -6.44
N VAL A 267 8.10 -3.51 -5.89
CA VAL A 267 7.69 -4.31 -4.73
C VAL A 267 7.63 -5.81 -5.07
N LEU A 268 7.10 -6.19 -6.24
CA LEU A 268 7.00 -7.59 -6.66
C LEU A 268 8.36 -8.24 -6.93
N MET A 269 9.34 -7.45 -7.39
CA MET A 269 10.73 -7.87 -7.61
C MET A 269 11.57 -7.88 -6.33
N GLU A 270 10.93 -7.63 -5.17
CA GLU A 270 11.60 -7.61 -3.86
C GLU A 270 12.79 -6.64 -3.82
N ALA A 271 12.68 -5.54 -4.57
CA ALA A 271 13.70 -4.50 -4.58
C ALA A 271 13.75 -3.75 -3.25
N THR A 272 14.91 -3.19 -2.94
CA THR A 272 15.15 -2.42 -1.71
C THR A 272 14.13 -1.29 -1.58
N PRO A 273 13.52 -1.11 -0.39
CA PRO A 273 12.61 0.01 -0.13
C PRO A 273 13.26 1.35 -0.48
N LYS A 274 12.50 2.25 -1.12
CA LYS A 274 13.04 3.53 -1.61
C LYS A 274 13.60 4.43 -0.51
N ASP A 275 13.11 4.26 0.70
CA ASP A 275 13.48 5.06 1.88
C ASP A 275 14.61 4.39 2.68
N MET A 276 15.23 3.32 2.14
CA MET A 276 16.29 2.56 2.80
C MET A 276 17.58 2.62 1.99
N ASP A 277 18.66 3.11 2.59
CA ASP A 277 20.01 3.02 2.06
C ASP A 277 20.75 1.87 2.75
N LEU A 278 21.07 0.82 1.98
CA LEU A 278 21.75 -0.36 2.52
C LEU A 278 23.18 -0.06 2.98
N GLU A 279 23.88 0.87 2.32
CA GLU A 279 25.24 1.26 2.72
C GLU A 279 25.22 2.02 4.04
N GLU A 280 24.28 2.95 4.22
CA GLU A 280 24.07 3.65 5.47
C GLU A 280 23.67 2.68 6.58
N THR A 281 22.75 1.75 6.28
CA THR A 281 22.32 0.69 7.21
C THR A 281 23.51 -0.16 7.65
N ARG A 282 24.36 -0.58 6.71
CA ARG A 282 25.58 -1.36 7.00
C ARG A 282 26.52 -0.59 7.90
N ALA A 283 26.78 0.68 7.59
CA ALA A 283 27.66 1.52 8.38
C ALA A 283 27.17 1.68 9.84
N HIS A 284 25.87 1.78 10.03
CA HIS A 284 25.25 1.85 11.37
C HIS A 284 25.40 0.53 12.13
N LEU A 285 25.12 -0.61 11.52
CA LEU A 285 25.31 -1.92 12.15
C LEU A 285 26.77 -2.16 12.52
N LEU A 286 27.71 -1.74 11.67
CA LEU A 286 29.15 -1.81 11.96
C LEU A 286 29.60 -0.90 13.09
N SER A 287 28.82 0.11 13.45
CA SER A 287 29.14 1.00 14.60
C SER A 287 28.82 0.38 15.96
N VAL A 288 28.06 -0.73 15.97
CA VAL A 288 27.74 -1.45 17.22
C VAL A 288 28.99 -2.16 17.76
N PRO A 289 29.34 -1.97 19.05
CA PRO A 289 30.54 -2.57 19.62
C PRO A 289 30.53 -4.11 19.52
N GLY A 290 31.62 -4.67 19.01
CA GLY A 290 31.77 -6.11 18.83
C GLY A 290 31.33 -6.62 17.46
N VAL A 291 30.71 -5.81 16.62
CA VAL A 291 30.42 -6.14 15.22
C VAL A 291 31.66 -5.94 14.37
N LEU A 292 32.06 -6.96 13.64
CA LEU A 292 33.26 -6.96 12.80
C LEU A 292 32.93 -6.79 11.32
N ASP A 293 31.85 -7.44 10.86
CA ASP A 293 31.37 -7.34 9.50
C ASP A 293 29.86 -7.54 9.43
N VAL A 294 29.25 -7.04 8.35
CA VAL A 294 27.84 -7.25 8.02
C VAL A 294 27.76 -7.57 6.54
N HIS A 295 27.19 -8.71 6.20
CA HIS A 295 27.09 -9.19 4.82
C HIS A 295 25.73 -9.87 4.57
N ASP A 296 25.48 -10.28 3.33
CA ASP A 296 24.24 -10.91 2.86
C ASP A 296 22.98 -10.15 3.30
N MET A 297 23.03 -8.82 3.09
CA MET A 297 21.95 -7.93 3.47
C MET A 297 20.86 -7.92 2.41
N HIS A 298 19.65 -8.24 2.82
CA HIS A 298 18.47 -8.17 1.97
C HIS A 298 17.41 -7.31 2.61
N ALA A 299 16.85 -6.40 1.81
CA ALA A 299 15.73 -5.57 2.23
C ALA A 299 14.68 -5.53 1.13
N TRP A 300 13.44 -5.78 1.49
CA TRP A 300 12.31 -5.75 0.57
C TRP A 300 11.04 -5.28 1.25
N THR A 301 10.00 -5.05 0.48
CA THR A 301 8.70 -4.63 1.00
C THR A 301 7.64 -5.70 0.70
N ILE A 302 6.85 -6.10 1.70
CA ILE A 302 5.71 -7.00 1.50
C ILE A 302 4.53 -6.26 0.88
N THR A 303 4.20 -5.11 1.46
CA THR A 303 3.20 -4.12 0.99
C THR A 303 3.57 -2.76 1.55
N SER A 304 2.86 -1.70 1.14
CA SER A 304 3.13 -0.33 1.62
C SER A 304 3.24 -0.24 3.13
N GLY A 305 4.40 0.20 3.64
CA GLY A 305 4.65 0.36 5.07
C GLY A 305 5.00 -0.93 5.82
N VAL A 306 5.30 -2.03 5.13
CA VAL A 306 5.75 -3.30 5.75
C VAL A 306 7.09 -3.71 5.14
N PRO A 307 8.19 -3.03 5.50
CA PRO A 307 9.53 -3.44 5.10
C PRO A 307 9.96 -4.70 5.87
N VAL A 308 10.79 -5.50 5.23
CA VAL A 308 11.45 -6.67 5.81
C VAL A 308 12.95 -6.53 5.57
N PHE A 309 13.74 -6.89 6.56
CA PHE A 309 15.18 -6.84 6.49
C PHE A 309 15.80 -8.15 7.01
N SER A 310 16.82 -8.64 6.33
CA SER A 310 17.66 -9.72 6.82
C SER A 310 19.14 -9.41 6.58
N ALA A 311 19.99 -9.82 7.50
CA ALA A 311 21.43 -9.67 7.37
C ALA A 311 22.17 -10.71 8.21
N HIS A 312 23.39 -11.02 7.81
CA HIS A 312 24.39 -11.76 8.58
C HIS A 312 25.32 -10.77 9.25
N VAL A 313 25.51 -10.92 10.56
CA VAL A 313 26.33 -10.04 11.41
C VAL A 313 27.42 -10.83 12.04
N VAL A 314 28.66 -10.60 11.61
CA VAL A 314 29.85 -11.24 12.15
C VAL A 314 30.29 -10.51 13.41
N VAL A 315 30.43 -11.24 14.49
CA VAL A 315 30.74 -10.70 15.82
C VAL A 315 32.04 -11.28 16.35
N ASP A 316 32.76 -10.48 17.09
CA ASP A 316 33.94 -10.88 17.83
C ASP A 316 33.61 -11.97 18.85
N ASP A 317 34.41 -13.05 18.89
CA ASP A 317 34.19 -14.20 19.75
C ASP A 317 34.26 -13.86 21.25
N ASP A 318 35.11 -12.89 21.65
CA ASP A 318 35.18 -12.42 23.03
C ASP A 318 33.90 -11.72 23.45
N THR A 319 33.28 -10.96 22.58
CA THR A 319 32.00 -10.31 22.79
C THR A 319 30.87 -11.33 22.94
N LEU A 320 30.82 -12.35 22.07
CA LEU A 320 29.85 -13.43 22.18
C LEU A 320 30.01 -14.23 23.47
N ALA A 321 31.24 -14.52 23.87
CA ALA A 321 31.54 -15.28 25.11
C ALA A 321 31.21 -14.50 26.38
N SER A 322 31.40 -13.16 26.39
CA SER A 322 31.21 -12.33 27.58
C SER A 322 29.76 -11.85 27.75
N ASN A 323 29.10 -11.44 26.68
CA ASN A 323 27.80 -10.78 26.73
C ASN A 323 26.65 -11.70 26.26
N GLY A 324 26.95 -12.74 25.48
CA GLY A 324 25.96 -13.54 24.80
C GLY A 324 25.36 -12.82 23.55
N SER A 325 24.54 -13.54 22.80
CA SER A 325 23.94 -13.01 21.57
C SER A 325 22.69 -12.14 21.82
N GLU A 326 21.99 -12.32 22.94
CA GLU A 326 20.70 -11.66 23.21
C GLU A 326 20.84 -10.14 23.41
N PRO A 327 21.74 -9.62 24.29
CA PRO A 327 21.94 -8.17 24.45
C PRO A 327 22.44 -7.49 23.16
N LEU A 328 23.29 -8.18 22.41
CA LEU A 328 23.79 -7.67 21.12
C LEU A 328 22.69 -7.56 20.09
N LEU A 329 21.80 -8.57 20.04
CA LEU A 329 20.64 -8.56 19.14
C LEU A 329 19.70 -7.38 19.45
N ASP A 330 19.47 -7.12 20.76
CA ASP A 330 18.65 -5.99 21.18
C ASP A 330 19.28 -4.65 20.77
N GLU A 331 20.62 -4.50 20.88
CA GLU A 331 21.33 -3.30 20.47
C GLU A 331 21.29 -3.11 18.95
N LEU A 332 21.50 -4.17 18.17
CA LEU A 332 21.39 -4.15 16.71
C LEU A 332 19.97 -3.80 16.25
N LEU A 333 18.94 -4.38 16.88
CA LEU A 333 17.54 -4.06 16.55
C LEU A 333 17.16 -2.63 16.97
N ALA A 334 17.71 -2.13 18.09
CA ALA A 334 17.52 -0.73 18.50
C ALA A 334 18.17 0.23 17.48
N CYS A 335 19.39 -0.06 17.04
CA CYS A 335 20.10 0.69 16.02
C CYS A 335 19.31 0.74 14.70
N LEU A 336 18.80 -0.40 14.22
CA LEU A 336 17.94 -0.45 13.04
C LEU A 336 16.64 0.33 13.26
N GLY A 337 16.03 0.25 14.45
CA GLY A 337 14.76 0.90 14.79
C GLY A 337 14.80 2.43 14.78
N GLU A 338 15.99 3.04 14.87
CA GLU A 338 16.16 4.48 14.71
C GLU A 338 15.99 4.94 13.24
N HIS A 339 16.21 4.02 12.28
CA HIS A 339 16.23 4.33 10.86
C HIS A 339 15.05 3.71 10.11
N PHE A 340 14.56 2.52 10.54
CA PHE A 340 13.55 1.75 9.82
C PHE A 340 12.50 1.16 10.77
N ASP A 341 11.33 0.82 10.23
CA ASP A 341 10.38 -0.06 10.93
C ASP A 341 10.94 -1.49 10.91
N THR A 342 11.47 -1.92 12.05
CA THR A 342 12.16 -3.22 12.22
C THR A 342 11.23 -4.37 12.62
N SER A 343 9.91 -4.19 12.53
CA SER A 343 8.93 -5.21 12.97
C SER A 343 9.15 -6.59 12.35
N HIS A 344 9.84 -6.66 11.20
CA HIS A 344 10.16 -7.89 10.47
C HIS A 344 11.64 -7.99 10.12
N SER A 345 12.52 -7.66 11.06
CA SER A 345 13.97 -7.83 10.87
C SER A 345 14.42 -9.20 11.39
N THR A 346 15.33 -9.82 10.68
CA THR A 346 15.99 -11.07 11.06
C THR A 346 17.50 -10.87 10.93
N LEU A 347 18.22 -11.02 12.03
CA LEU A 347 19.68 -10.92 12.05
C LEU A 347 20.24 -12.28 12.45
N GLN A 348 21.11 -12.84 11.61
CA GLN A 348 21.90 -14.03 11.92
C GLN A 348 23.23 -13.57 12.51
N ILE A 349 23.44 -13.87 13.78
CA ILE A 349 24.69 -13.55 14.48
C ILE A 349 25.67 -14.70 14.25
N GLU A 350 26.86 -14.38 13.75
CA GLU A 350 27.89 -15.36 13.36
C GLU A 350 29.21 -15.10 14.09
N SER A 351 29.91 -16.17 14.43
CA SER A 351 31.30 -16.10 14.87
C SER A 351 32.25 -15.98 13.68
N GLN A 352 33.47 -15.50 13.90
CA GLN A 352 34.51 -15.44 12.85
C GLN A 352 34.80 -16.81 12.22
N ASP A 353 34.75 -17.88 13.01
CA ASP A 353 34.96 -19.22 12.52
C ASP A 353 33.86 -19.68 11.55
N HIS A 354 32.61 -19.27 11.79
CA HIS A 354 31.47 -19.63 10.92
C HIS A 354 31.64 -19.08 9.51
N VAL A 355 32.02 -17.84 9.37
CA VAL A 355 32.23 -17.16 8.07
C VAL A 355 33.25 -17.90 7.18
N SER A 356 34.25 -18.55 7.81
CA SER A 356 35.30 -19.31 7.06
C SER A 356 34.74 -20.53 6.32
N HIS A 357 33.55 -21.02 6.72
CA HIS A 357 32.88 -22.20 6.15
C HIS A 357 31.65 -21.83 5.31
N GLU A 358 31.23 -20.58 5.33
CA GLU A 358 30.07 -20.12 4.57
C GLU A 358 30.40 -20.03 3.07
N GLN A 359 29.48 -20.51 2.25
CA GLN A 359 29.59 -20.32 0.80
C GLN A 359 29.09 -18.91 0.47
N ALA A 360 29.95 -18.09 -0.13
CA ALA A 360 29.54 -16.79 -0.65
C ALA A 360 28.45 -16.99 -1.72
N VAL A 361 27.20 -16.81 -1.32
CA VAL A 361 26.02 -16.98 -2.19
C VAL A 361 25.75 -15.70 -2.97
N HIS A 362 26.08 -14.55 -2.39
CA HIS A 362 25.95 -13.23 -3.02
C HIS A 362 27.25 -12.44 -2.77
N ALA A 363 27.91 -12.02 -3.85
CA ALA A 363 29.09 -11.16 -3.84
C ALA A 363 28.68 -9.71 -4.17
#